data_6ca6ef002ed391e75ebbbd6913d11a5d
#
_entry.id   6ca6ef002ed391e75ebbbd6913d11a5d
#
_cell.length_a   1.000
_cell.length_b   1.000
_cell.length_c   1.000
_cell.angle_alpha   90.00
_cell.angle_beta   90.00
_cell.angle_gamma   90.00
#
_symmetry.space_group_name_H-M   'P 1'
#
loop_
_entity.id
_entity.type
_entity.pdbx_description
1 polymer ?
#
loop_
_entity_poly.entity_id
_entity_poly.type
_entity_poly.pdbx_seq_one_letter_code
_entity_poly.pdbx_strand_id
1 'polypeptide(L)'
;LNGVINWIYQDDDLEFDEVLRFEKSLSERYLPLARRIGFDFRLLRAGEITVSCLDGPVMRYRGEDLLATRQCYIAEDISMAPQGLQHMRAIYRTIEASDSVLLNRSISGPDYLERDKLALLQYAAGLGVPTIGTLAVPAGKYARQVIPEVQREFGSGPYIIKPRELGMGVGVLKVESDQQLTSAIDIVSTTGTGYIVQPFLPHRADMRVFIVDGRVVTSLSRKPRPGGYLASISQGGSLEVNDDHLQVEEMCHRIGRNLDAQFLCVDWLMTDSGPVLNEWSTASAGFTLLPEPQLTVLSDAFFGWIKRTIEDGA
;
A
#
# COMPACT_ATOMS: atom_id res chain seq x y z
N LEU A 1 -10.56 -6.70 25.06
CA LEU A 1 -9.67 -7.08 23.96
C LEU A 1 -8.56 -7.97 24.51
N ASN A 2 -8.51 -9.22 24.02
CA ASN A 2 -7.38 -10.09 24.34
C ASN A 2 -6.13 -9.43 23.72
N GLY A 3 -5.01 -9.36 24.45
CA GLY A 3 -3.78 -8.71 23.98
C GLY A 3 -3.12 -9.41 22.79
N VAL A 4 -3.87 -9.65 21.71
CA VAL A 4 -3.44 -10.32 20.48
C VAL A 4 -3.71 -9.41 19.29
N ILE A 5 -2.70 -9.19 18.47
CA ILE A 5 -2.81 -8.53 17.16
C ILE A 5 -2.90 -9.63 16.11
N ASN A 6 -4.04 -9.72 15.43
CA ASN A 6 -4.25 -10.65 14.35
C ASN A 6 -3.82 -9.99 13.03
N TRP A 7 -2.81 -10.57 12.38
CA TRP A 7 -2.28 -10.08 11.11
C TRP A 7 -2.71 -11.00 9.99
N ILE A 8 -3.60 -10.48 9.13
CA ILE A 8 -4.10 -11.19 7.95
C ILE A 8 -3.20 -10.84 6.78
N TYR A 9 -2.69 -11.83 6.07
CA TYR A 9 -1.86 -11.64 4.90
C TYR A 9 -2.31 -12.55 3.75
N GLN A 10 -2.03 -12.12 2.52
CA GLN A 10 -2.32 -12.87 1.31
C GLN A 10 -1.25 -13.94 1.07
N ASP A 11 -1.71 -15.13 0.72
CA ASP A 11 -0.86 -16.29 0.44
C ASP A 11 -1.21 -17.00 -0.88
N ASP A 12 -2.20 -16.51 -1.62
CA ASP A 12 -2.80 -17.14 -2.79
C ASP A 12 -1.90 -17.18 -4.04
N ASP A 13 -0.87 -16.36 -4.08
CA ASP A 13 0.12 -16.28 -5.16
C ASP A 13 1.52 -16.79 -4.75
N LEU A 14 1.63 -17.41 -3.56
CA LEU A 14 2.88 -17.97 -3.04
C LEU A 14 2.86 -19.48 -3.03
N GLU A 15 3.99 -20.11 -3.39
CA GLU A 15 4.20 -21.52 -3.16
C GLU A 15 4.28 -21.85 -1.66
N PHE A 16 3.90 -23.06 -1.26
CA PHE A 16 3.78 -23.44 0.15
C PHE A 16 5.06 -23.16 0.96
N ASP A 17 6.23 -23.46 0.42
CA ASP A 17 7.51 -23.19 1.08
C ASP A 17 7.82 -21.70 1.19
N GLU A 18 7.30 -20.89 0.28
CA GLU A 18 7.41 -19.43 0.32
C GLU A 18 6.53 -18.86 1.42
N VAL A 19 5.31 -19.38 1.57
CA VAL A 19 4.41 -19.03 2.67
C VAL A 19 5.10 -19.26 4.02
N LEU A 20 5.69 -20.41 4.24
CA LEU A 20 6.39 -20.72 5.49
C LEU A 20 7.57 -19.79 5.77
N ARG A 21 8.36 -19.46 4.73
CA ARG A 21 9.47 -18.48 4.85
C ARG A 21 8.96 -17.09 5.19
N PHE A 22 7.87 -16.67 4.55
CA PHE A 22 7.24 -15.37 4.78
C PHE A 22 6.70 -15.27 6.23
N GLU A 23 5.95 -16.27 6.69
CA GLU A 23 5.43 -16.32 8.07
C GLU A 23 6.55 -16.26 9.11
N LYS A 24 7.62 -17.03 8.89
CA LYS A 24 8.79 -16.99 9.75
C LYS A 24 9.40 -15.59 9.80
N SER A 25 9.59 -14.95 8.64
CA SER A 25 10.14 -13.60 8.53
C SER A 25 9.26 -12.55 9.22
N LEU A 26 7.94 -12.62 9.04
CA LEU A 26 7.01 -11.72 9.73
C LEU A 26 7.05 -11.94 11.24
N SER A 27 7.00 -13.19 11.70
CA SER A 27 7.03 -13.51 13.13
C SER A 27 8.33 -13.05 13.78
N GLU A 28 9.48 -13.29 13.15
CA GLU A 28 10.78 -12.86 13.67
C GLU A 28 10.90 -11.34 13.81
N ARG A 29 10.24 -10.58 12.93
CA ARG A 29 10.29 -9.10 12.92
C ARG A 29 9.25 -8.46 13.83
N TYR A 30 8.00 -8.89 13.76
CA TYR A 30 6.89 -8.20 14.43
C TYR A 30 6.59 -8.71 15.84
N LEU A 31 6.75 -10.00 16.08
CA LEU A 31 6.42 -10.58 17.40
C LEU A 31 7.25 -9.99 18.55
N PRO A 32 8.59 -9.76 18.43
CA PRO A 32 9.35 -9.10 19.49
C PRO A 32 8.87 -7.68 19.77
N LEU A 33 8.48 -6.94 18.71
CA LEU A 33 8.00 -5.56 18.83
C LEU A 33 6.63 -5.51 19.52
N ALA A 34 5.70 -6.39 19.15
CA ALA A 34 4.38 -6.50 19.76
C ALA A 34 4.49 -6.89 21.25
N ARG A 35 5.34 -7.88 21.58
CA ARG A 35 5.57 -8.33 22.96
C ARG A 35 6.16 -7.26 23.87
N ARG A 36 6.97 -6.36 23.34
CA ARG A 36 7.54 -5.23 24.08
C ARG A 36 6.46 -4.33 24.69
N ILE A 37 5.29 -4.24 24.06
CA ILE A 37 4.15 -3.47 24.57
C ILE A 37 3.04 -4.34 25.21
N GLY A 38 3.30 -5.62 25.39
CA GLY A 38 2.40 -6.54 26.09
C GLY A 38 1.37 -7.23 25.19
N PHE A 39 1.60 -7.29 23.87
CA PHE A 39 0.72 -7.97 22.91
C PHE A 39 1.37 -9.23 22.33
N ASP A 40 0.57 -10.26 22.10
CA ASP A 40 0.91 -11.35 21.22
C ASP A 40 0.57 -11.00 19.76
N PHE A 41 1.17 -11.74 18.84
CA PHE A 41 1.02 -11.55 17.40
C PHE A 41 0.62 -12.86 16.75
N ARG A 42 -0.49 -12.89 16.04
CA ARG A 42 -1.01 -14.06 15.36
C ARG A 42 -1.09 -13.80 13.87
N LEU A 43 -0.50 -14.68 13.06
CA LEU A 43 -0.61 -14.66 11.61
C LEU A 43 -1.81 -15.47 11.15
N LEU A 44 -2.59 -14.92 10.24
CA LEU A 44 -3.76 -15.53 9.61
C LEU A 44 -3.61 -15.48 8.10
N ARG A 45 -3.64 -16.65 7.46
CA ARG A 45 -3.64 -16.77 6.00
C ARG A 45 -5.00 -16.38 5.44
N ALA A 46 -5.04 -15.40 4.57
CA ALA A 46 -6.30 -14.93 3.98
C ALA A 46 -7.02 -16.06 3.21
N GLY A 47 -6.28 -16.90 2.49
CA GLY A 47 -6.85 -18.02 1.75
C GLY A 47 -7.53 -19.10 2.62
N GLU A 48 -7.22 -19.15 3.92
CA GLU A 48 -7.86 -20.07 4.87
C GLU A 48 -9.02 -19.41 5.66
N ILE A 49 -9.28 -18.11 5.42
CA ILE A 49 -10.40 -17.39 6.05
C ILE A 49 -11.67 -17.57 5.22
N THR A 50 -12.74 -17.98 5.85
CA THR A 50 -14.07 -18.00 5.25
C THR A 50 -14.91 -16.86 5.85
N VAL A 51 -15.46 -16.02 4.98
CA VAL A 51 -16.40 -14.95 5.35
C VAL A 51 -17.81 -15.29 4.89
N SER A 52 -18.81 -14.97 5.69
CA SER A 52 -20.20 -15.25 5.38
C SER A 52 -21.15 -14.29 6.10
N CYS A 53 -22.41 -14.28 5.66
CA CYS A 53 -23.51 -13.61 6.32
C CYS A 53 -24.54 -14.66 6.74
N LEU A 54 -24.59 -14.98 8.04
CA LEU A 54 -25.49 -15.95 8.66
C LEU A 54 -26.16 -15.26 9.86
N ASP A 55 -27.18 -14.44 9.58
CA ASP A 55 -27.82 -13.54 10.59
C ASP A 55 -26.87 -12.43 11.13
N GLY A 56 -25.75 -12.19 10.47
CA GLY A 56 -24.71 -11.24 10.79
C GLY A 56 -23.39 -11.57 10.11
N PRO A 57 -22.36 -10.72 10.28
CA PRO A 57 -21.03 -10.98 9.73
C PRO A 57 -20.38 -12.15 10.49
N VAL A 58 -19.87 -13.12 9.74
CA VAL A 58 -19.14 -14.28 10.29
C VAL A 58 -17.80 -14.42 9.56
N MET A 59 -16.74 -14.58 10.34
CA MET A 59 -15.38 -14.82 9.82
C MET A 59 -14.77 -16.00 10.54
N ARG A 60 -14.43 -17.06 9.80
CA ARG A 60 -13.86 -18.28 10.36
C ARG A 60 -12.48 -18.58 9.80
N TYR A 61 -11.61 -19.04 10.68
CA TYR A 61 -10.27 -19.52 10.35
C TYR A 61 -10.08 -20.91 10.95
N ARG A 62 -9.92 -21.92 10.11
CA ARG A 62 -9.75 -23.33 10.55
C ARG A 62 -10.83 -23.79 11.54
N GLY A 63 -12.06 -23.34 11.35
CA GLY A 63 -13.20 -23.69 12.20
C GLY A 63 -13.41 -22.79 13.41
N GLU A 64 -12.46 -21.96 13.79
CA GLU A 64 -12.58 -20.94 14.84
C GLU A 64 -13.37 -19.74 14.31
N ASP A 65 -14.35 -19.25 15.07
CA ASP A 65 -15.04 -18.00 14.77
C ASP A 65 -14.20 -16.83 15.29
N LEU A 66 -13.62 -16.08 14.36
CA LEU A 66 -12.71 -14.96 14.67
C LEU A 66 -13.47 -13.73 15.17
N LEU A 67 -14.80 -13.64 15.01
CA LEU A 67 -15.62 -12.52 15.44
C LEU A 67 -16.46 -12.84 16.68
N ALA A 68 -16.34 -14.05 17.26
CA ALA A 68 -17.04 -14.43 18.49
C ALA A 68 -16.70 -13.52 19.68
N THR A 69 -15.55 -12.87 19.65
CA THR A 69 -15.13 -11.85 20.62
C THR A 69 -14.48 -10.69 19.87
N ARG A 70 -14.60 -9.49 20.42
CA ARG A 70 -13.95 -8.29 19.88
C ARG A 70 -12.44 -8.45 19.85
N GLN A 71 -11.83 -8.30 18.68
CA GLN A 71 -10.38 -8.46 18.44
C GLN A 71 -9.83 -7.32 17.57
N CYS A 72 -8.49 -7.24 17.46
CA CYS A 72 -7.79 -6.32 16.59
C CYS A 72 -7.18 -7.04 15.39
N TYR A 73 -7.37 -6.45 14.23
CA TYR A 73 -6.88 -6.95 12.94
C TYR A 73 -6.05 -5.90 12.22
N ILE A 74 -4.94 -6.35 11.64
CA ILE A 74 -4.23 -5.67 10.56
C ILE A 74 -4.34 -6.57 9.34
N ALA A 75 -4.60 -6.00 8.17
CA ALA A 75 -4.68 -6.76 6.94
C ALA A 75 -3.65 -6.24 5.93
N GLU A 76 -2.82 -7.13 5.41
CA GLU A 76 -1.91 -6.83 4.31
C GLU A 76 -2.54 -7.28 2.99
N ASP A 77 -2.59 -6.35 2.06
CA ASP A 77 -3.24 -6.49 0.78
C ASP A 77 -2.18 -6.47 -0.34
N ILE A 78 -1.45 -7.57 -0.49
CA ILE A 78 -0.34 -7.69 -1.44
C ILE A 78 -0.64 -8.66 -2.57
N SER A 79 -1.86 -9.21 -2.67
CA SER A 79 -2.21 -10.15 -3.74
C SER A 79 -2.06 -9.53 -5.13
N MET A 80 -1.53 -10.32 -6.06
CA MET A 80 -1.51 -10.02 -7.49
C MET A 80 -2.70 -10.63 -8.23
N ALA A 81 -3.47 -11.52 -7.58
CA ALA A 81 -4.63 -12.17 -8.16
C ALA A 81 -5.89 -11.32 -7.92
N PRO A 82 -6.66 -10.98 -8.97
CA PRO A 82 -7.90 -10.20 -8.80
C PRO A 82 -8.90 -10.85 -7.85
N GLN A 83 -8.99 -12.19 -7.83
CA GLN A 83 -9.85 -12.92 -6.92
C GLN A 83 -9.39 -12.80 -5.46
N GLY A 84 -8.07 -12.85 -5.22
CA GLY A 84 -7.49 -12.64 -3.90
C GLY A 84 -7.79 -11.25 -3.36
N LEU A 85 -7.68 -10.21 -4.21
CA LEU A 85 -8.07 -8.85 -3.83
C LEU A 85 -9.54 -8.74 -3.47
N GLN A 86 -10.44 -9.39 -4.23
CA GLN A 86 -11.87 -9.41 -3.90
C GLN A 86 -12.15 -10.14 -2.59
N HIS A 87 -11.44 -11.22 -2.30
CA HIS A 87 -11.56 -11.95 -1.05
C HIS A 87 -11.09 -11.10 0.14
N MET A 88 -9.97 -10.40 0.02
CA MET A 88 -9.52 -9.46 1.05
C MET A 88 -10.54 -8.35 1.31
N ARG A 89 -11.14 -7.79 0.26
CA ARG A 89 -12.25 -6.81 0.39
C ARG A 89 -13.43 -7.36 1.19
N ALA A 90 -13.78 -8.62 0.98
CA ALA A 90 -14.82 -9.29 1.77
C ALA A 90 -14.41 -9.44 3.24
N ILE A 91 -13.15 -9.78 3.52
CA ILE A 91 -12.61 -9.86 4.89
C ILE A 91 -12.68 -8.49 5.57
N TYR A 92 -12.21 -7.41 4.93
CA TYR A 92 -12.25 -6.06 5.50
C TYR A 92 -13.67 -5.64 5.88
N ARG A 93 -14.61 -5.79 4.95
CA ARG A 93 -16.03 -5.45 5.20
C ARG A 93 -16.66 -6.28 6.31
N THR A 94 -16.25 -7.55 6.42
CA THR A 94 -16.75 -8.42 7.48
C THR A 94 -16.24 -7.98 8.85
N ILE A 95 -14.96 -7.55 8.94
CA ILE A 95 -14.40 -7.00 10.18
C ILE A 95 -15.10 -5.67 10.54
N GLU A 96 -15.25 -4.77 9.56
CA GLU A 96 -15.89 -3.45 9.77
C GLU A 96 -17.38 -3.56 10.16
N ALA A 97 -18.07 -4.60 9.68
CA ALA A 97 -19.47 -4.87 10.05
C ALA A 97 -19.62 -5.55 11.42
N SER A 98 -18.51 -5.81 12.13
CA SER A 98 -18.47 -6.42 13.46
C SER A 98 -18.05 -5.40 14.53
N ASP A 99 -18.00 -5.82 15.79
CA ASP A 99 -17.47 -5.01 16.90
C ASP A 99 -15.93 -5.02 16.96
N SER A 100 -15.27 -5.77 16.08
CA SER A 100 -13.80 -5.86 16.02
C SER A 100 -13.17 -4.63 15.37
N VAL A 101 -11.88 -4.43 15.59
CA VAL A 101 -11.15 -3.25 15.11
C VAL A 101 -10.24 -3.64 13.94
N LEU A 102 -10.47 -3.04 12.78
CA LEU A 102 -9.50 -3.04 11.67
C LEU A 102 -8.58 -1.82 11.82
N LEU A 103 -7.31 -2.06 12.12
CA LEU A 103 -6.35 -1.00 12.44
C LEU A 103 -5.95 -0.18 11.21
N ASN A 104 -5.84 -0.79 10.04
CA ASN A 104 -5.50 -0.11 8.80
C ASN A 104 -6.75 0.21 7.94
N ARG A 105 -7.64 1.01 8.49
CA ARG A 105 -8.99 1.27 7.96
C ARG A 105 -9.05 1.87 6.56
N SER A 106 -8.05 2.59 6.11
CA SER A 106 -8.10 3.23 4.78
C SER A 106 -8.09 2.22 3.62
N ILE A 107 -7.66 0.98 3.87
CA ILE A 107 -7.78 -0.13 2.91
C ILE A 107 -9.23 -0.42 2.54
N SER A 108 -10.13 -0.36 3.52
CA SER A 108 -11.55 -0.65 3.36
C SER A 108 -12.41 0.58 3.08
N GLY A 109 -11.80 1.75 2.98
CA GLY A 109 -12.48 2.98 2.63
C GLY A 109 -13.27 2.89 1.32
N PRO A 110 -14.12 3.88 0.99
CA PRO A 110 -14.90 3.85 -0.23
C PRO A 110 -14.00 3.64 -1.43
N ASP A 111 -14.40 2.74 -2.33
CA ASP A 111 -13.74 2.43 -3.60
C ASP A 111 -12.30 1.89 -3.49
N TYR A 112 -11.87 1.45 -2.32
CA TYR A 112 -10.52 0.89 -2.10
C TYR A 112 -9.40 1.79 -2.66
N LEU A 113 -9.45 3.06 -2.34
CA LEU A 113 -8.56 4.09 -2.87
C LEU A 113 -7.08 3.72 -2.81
N GLU A 114 -6.65 3.07 -1.73
CA GLU A 114 -5.26 2.68 -1.53
C GLU A 114 -4.74 1.72 -2.61
N ARG A 115 -5.62 0.88 -3.16
CA ARG A 115 -5.23 -0.13 -4.15
C ARG A 115 -5.29 0.37 -5.58
N ASP A 116 -6.12 1.35 -5.89
CA ASP A 116 -6.24 1.92 -7.23
C ASP A 116 -5.45 3.22 -7.35
N LYS A 117 -4.28 3.16 -7.97
CA LYS A 117 -3.39 4.32 -8.15
C LYS A 117 -4.06 5.50 -8.86
N LEU A 118 -5.02 5.27 -9.75
CA LEU A 118 -5.73 6.36 -10.39
C LEU A 118 -6.73 7.02 -9.43
N ALA A 119 -7.54 6.22 -8.75
CA ALA A 119 -8.53 6.73 -7.80
C ALA A 119 -7.84 7.45 -6.64
N LEU A 120 -6.74 6.90 -6.12
CA LEU A 120 -5.90 7.51 -5.10
C LEU A 120 -5.40 8.89 -5.52
N LEU A 121 -4.85 9.02 -6.73
CA LEU A 121 -4.34 10.31 -7.23
C LEU A 121 -5.47 11.30 -7.49
N GLN A 122 -6.62 10.86 -8.02
CA GLN A 122 -7.81 11.72 -8.18
C GLN A 122 -8.32 12.25 -6.84
N TYR A 123 -8.39 11.38 -5.83
CA TYR A 123 -8.77 11.77 -4.48
C TYR A 123 -7.82 12.81 -3.90
N ALA A 124 -6.51 12.56 -3.97
CA ALA A 124 -5.49 13.50 -3.47
C ALA A 124 -5.52 14.84 -4.21
N ALA A 125 -5.70 14.83 -5.53
CA ALA A 125 -5.85 16.05 -6.33
C ALA A 125 -7.08 16.86 -5.86
N GLY A 126 -8.18 16.20 -5.54
CA GLY A 126 -9.38 16.82 -4.95
C GLY A 126 -9.13 17.48 -3.59
N LEU A 127 -8.11 17.04 -2.86
CA LEU A 127 -7.64 17.65 -1.61
C LEU A 127 -6.62 18.79 -1.84
N GLY A 128 -6.29 19.12 -3.08
CA GLY A 128 -5.26 20.11 -3.42
C GLY A 128 -3.84 19.62 -3.18
N VAL A 129 -3.61 18.30 -3.20
CA VAL A 129 -2.28 17.71 -3.11
C VAL A 129 -1.71 17.58 -4.52
N PRO A 130 -0.47 18.02 -4.80
CA PRO A 130 0.17 17.86 -6.08
C PRO A 130 0.34 16.37 -6.44
N THR A 131 -0.13 15.98 -7.62
CA THR A 131 -0.12 14.60 -8.11
C THR A 131 0.55 14.49 -9.48
N ILE A 132 1.02 13.31 -9.83
CA ILE A 132 1.51 13.00 -11.18
C ILE A 132 0.33 12.99 -12.15
N GLY A 133 0.48 13.66 -13.30
CA GLY A 133 -0.45 13.53 -14.42
C GLY A 133 -0.62 12.04 -14.82
N THR A 134 -1.86 11.56 -14.86
CA THR A 134 -2.14 10.13 -14.98
C THR A 134 -3.32 9.89 -15.92
N LEU A 135 -3.12 9.03 -16.91
CA LEU A 135 -4.15 8.59 -17.83
C LEU A 135 -4.39 7.08 -17.69
N ALA A 136 -5.66 6.67 -17.61
CA ALA A 136 -6.02 5.26 -17.62
C ALA A 136 -5.96 4.70 -19.05
N VAL A 137 -5.43 3.48 -19.20
CA VAL A 137 -5.48 2.75 -20.47
C VAL A 137 -6.87 2.12 -20.60
N PRO A 138 -7.63 2.46 -21.67
CA PRO A 138 -8.91 1.81 -21.93
C PRO A 138 -8.76 0.31 -22.20
N ALA A 139 -9.83 -0.45 -21.96
CA ALA A 139 -9.79 -1.89 -22.12
C ALA A 139 -9.83 -2.37 -23.58
N GLY A 140 -9.15 -3.46 -23.86
CA GLY A 140 -9.24 -4.25 -25.09
C GLY A 140 -8.96 -3.42 -26.35
N LYS A 141 -9.82 -3.53 -27.36
CA LYS A 141 -9.65 -2.85 -28.66
C LYS A 141 -9.56 -1.32 -28.60
N TYR A 142 -9.95 -0.72 -27.51
CA TYR A 142 -9.90 0.74 -27.29
C TYR A 142 -8.59 1.21 -26.65
N ALA A 143 -7.70 0.31 -26.23
CA ALA A 143 -6.49 0.65 -25.50
C ALA A 143 -5.62 1.71 -26.21
N ARG A 144 -5.46 1.61 -27.54
CA ARG A 144 -4.68 2.57 -28.32
C ARG A 144 -5.24 3.99 -28.35
N GLN A 145 -6.51 4.19 -27.95
CA GLN A 145 -7.11 5.53 -27.90
C GLN A 145 -6.46 6.43 -26.85
N VAL A 146 -5.74 5.85 -25.87
CA VAL A 146 -4.98 6.65 -24.91
C VAL A 146 -3.75 7.32 -25.50
N ILE A 147 -3.18 6.80 -26.58
CA ILE A 147 -1.90 7.26 -27.15
C ILE A 147 -1.93 8.74 -27.55
N PRO A 148 -2.90 9.21 -28.38
CA PRO A 148 -3.00 10.63 -28.71
C PRO A 148 -3.17 11.52 -27.49
N GLU A 149 -3.88 11.05 -26.46
CA GLU A 149 -4.07 11.78 -25.22
C GLU A 149 -2.75 11.89 -24.43
N VAL A 150 -1.99 10.79 -24.33
CA VAL A 150 -0.67 10.77 -23.68
C VAL A 150 0.28 11.75 -24.37
N GLN A 151 0.33 11.76 -25.69
CA GLN A 151 1.17 12.66 -26.47
C GLN A 151 0.76 14.13 -26.29
N ARG A 152 -0.54 14.41 -26.25
CA ARG A 152 -1.05 15.76 -26.05
C ARG A 152 -0.74 16.29 -24.64
N GLU A 153 -0.91 15.48 -23.60
CA GLU A 153 -0.79 15.91 -22.22
C GLU A 153 0.66 15.85 -21.70
N PHE A 154 1.45 14.88 -22.17
CA PHE A 154 2.79 14.58 -21.63
C PHE A 154 3.93 14.79 -22.64
N GLY A 155 3.64 15.13 -23.88
CA GLY A 155 4.64 15.31 -24.94
C GLY A 155 5.19 13.99 -25.45
N SER A 156 6.48 13.97 -25.84
CA SER A 156 7.13 12.85 -26.55
C SER A 156 7.77 11.79 -25.64
N GLY A 157 7.49 11.80 -24.36
CA GLY A 157 8.06 10.84 -23.40
C GLY A 157 9.39 11.31 -22.79
N PRO A 158 10.09 10.50 -21.98
CA PRO A 158 9.75 9.10 -21.64
C PRO A 158 8.50 8.97 -20.73
N TYR A 159 7.91 7.78 -20.72
CA TYR A 159 6.70 7.51 -19.96
C TYR A 159 6.89 6.32 -19.02
N ILE A 160 6.06 6.28 -17.97
CA ILE A 160 5.88 5.12 -17.08
C ILE A 160 4.50 4.52 -17.35
N ILE A 161 4.47 3.22 -17.62
CA ILE A 161 3.24 2.42 -17.73
C ILE A 161 3.24 1.47 -16.54
N LYS A 162 2.20 1.51 -15.73
CA LYS A 162 2.13 0.68 -14.51
C LYS A 162 0.73 0.16 -14.23
N PRO A 163 0.62 -1.03 -13.59
CA PRO A 163 -0.67 -1.55 -13.16
C PRO A 163 -1.33 -0.62 -12.14
N ARG A 164 -2.66 -0.50 -12.21
CA ARG A 164 -3.44 0.31 -11.26
C ARG A 164 -3.39 -0.26 -9.84
N GLU A 165 -3.48 -1.59 -9.72
CA GLU A 165 -3.72 -2.26 -8.44
C GLU A 165 -2.53 -3.07 -7.91
N LEU A 166 -1.46 -3.27 -8.67
CA LEU A 166 -0.28 -4.02 -8.21
C LEU A 166 0.73 -3.13 -7.49
N GLY A 167 1.48 -3.73 -6.56
CA GLY A 167 2.53 -3.08 -5.77
C GLY A 167 3.95 -3.53 -6.14
N MET A 168 4.93 -3.15 -5.32
CA MET A 168 6.33 -3.61 -5.33
C MET A 168 7.08 -3.40 -6.66
N GLY A 169 6.60 -2.53 -7.54
CA GLY A 169 7.20 -2.29 -8.87
C GLY A 169 6.91 -3.39 -9.89
N VAL A 170 6.03 -4.35 -9.60
CA VAL A 170 5.65 -5.40 -10.52
C VAL A 170 4.87 -4.83 -11.69
N GLY A 171 5.23 -5.23 -12.92
CA GLY A 171 4.56 -4.81 -14.15
C GLY A 171 4.80 -3.34 -14.55
N VAL A 172 5.73 -2.63 -13.91
CA VAL A 172 6.09 -1.25 -14.24
C VAL A 172 7.07 -1.23 -15.40
N LEU A 173 6.71 -0.50 -16.46
CA LEU A 173 7.50 -0.33 -17.67
C LEU A 173 7.89 1.14 -17.83
N LYS A 174 9.15 1.40 -18.13
CA LYS A 174 9.61 2.69 -18.67
C LYS A 174 9.77 2.57 -20.17
N VAL A 175 9.14 3.47 -20.91
CA VAL A 175 9.21 3.52 -22.39
C VAL A 175 9.76 4.87 -22.82
N GLU A 176 10.69 4.84 -23.77
CA GLU A 176 11.49 6.00 -24.16
C GLU A 176 10.98 6.68 -25.46
N SER A 177 10.03 6.06 -26.15
CA SER A 177 9.53 6.56 -27.44
C SER A 177 8.06 6.20 -27.68
N ASP A 178 7.43 6.90 -28.61
CA ASP A 178 6.04 6.65 -29.04
C ASP A 178 5.85 5.25 -29.63
N GLN A 179 6.86 4.71 -30.31
CA GLN A 179 6.81 3.34 -30.82
C GLN A 179 6.80 2.32 -29.68
N GLN A 180 7.62 2.53 -28.65
CA GLN A 180 7.63 1.69 -27.46
C GLN A 180 6.33 1.86 -26.67
N LEU A 181 5.79 3.07 -26.59
CA LEU A 181 4.48 3.33 -25.96
C LEU A 181 3.39 2.49 -26.64
N THR A 182 3.31 2.53 -27.97
CA THR A 182 2.33 1.75 -28.74
C THR A 182 2.47 0.26 -28.47
N SER A 183 3.69 -0.28 -28.52
CA SER A 183 3.94 -1.70 -28.27
C SER A 183 3.58 -2.11 -26.83
N ALA A 184 3.92 -1.27 -25.85
CA ALA A 184 3.60 -1.52 -24.46
C ALA A 184 2.09 -1.49 -24.21
N ILE A 185 1.35 -0.53 -24.80
CA ILE A 185 -0.12 -0.46 -24.71
C ILE A 185 -0.76 -1.72 -25.31
N ASP A 186 -0.26 -2.22 -26.45
CA ASP A 186 -0.74 -3.46 -27.04
C ASP A 186 -0.57 -4.66 -26.08
N ILE A 187 0.61 -4.77 -25.47
CA ILE A 187 0.91 -5.85 -24.51
C ILE A 187 -0.02 -5.76 -23.30
N VAL A 188 -0.10 -4.59 -22.63
CA VAL A 188 -0.89 -4.46 -21.41
C VAL A 188 -2.38 -4.59 -21.65
N SER A 189 -2.87 -4.26 -22.86
CA SER A 189 -4.27 -4.42 -23.22
C SER A 189 -4.75 -5.87 -23.28
N THR A 190 -3.82 -6.83 -23.35
CA THR A 190 -4.10 -8.27 -23.35
C THR A 190 -4.09 -8.89 -21.95
N THR A 191 -3.67 -8.13 -20.95
CA THR A 191 -3.68 -8.59 -19.56
C THR A 191 -5.07 -8.43 -18.94
N GLY A 192 -5.36 -9.17 -17.89
CA GLY A 192 -6.58 -9.00 -17.09
C GLY A 192 -6.53 -7.82 -16.10
N THR A 193 -5.48 -7.01 -16.15
CA THR A 193 -5.19 -5.94 -15.19
C THR A 193 -5.31 -4.57 -15.83
N GLY A 194 -5.92 -3.62 -15.14
CA GLY A 194 -5.97 -2.22 -15.58
C GLY A 194 -4.60 -1.54 -15.45
N TYR A 195 -4.25 -0.72 -16.44
CA TYR A 195 -2.99 0.03 -16.48
C TYR A 195 -3.21 1.54 -16.56
N ILE A 196 -2.21 2.28 -16.12
CA ILE A 196 -2.12 3.74 -16.27
C ILE A 196 -0.83 4.12 -16.96
N VAL A 197 -0.85 5.30 -17.62
CA VAL A 197 0.33 5.94 -18.19
C VAL A 197 0.58 7.26 -17.48
N GLN A 198 1.84 7.52 -17.14
CA GLN A 198 2.33 8.74 -16.50
C GLN A 198 3.56 9.25 -17.24
N PRO A 199 3.87 10.55 -17.21
CA PRO A 199 5.19 11.02 -17.67
C PRO A 199 6.26 10.46 -16.71
N PHE A 200 7.44 10.14 -17.24
CA PHE A 200 8.58 9.88 -16.40
C PHE A 200 9.11 11.22 -15.86
N LEU A 201 8.91 11.46 -14.58
CA LEU A 201 9.38 12.67 -13.92
C LEU A 201 10.81 12.45 -13.38
N PRO A 202 11.81 13.19 -13.87
CA PRO A 202 13.09 13.26 -13.20
C PRO A 202 12.90 13.73 -11.75
N HIS A 203 13.46 12.99 -10.81
CA HIS A 203 13.35 13.30 -9.39
C HIS A 203 14.64 12.95 -8.67
N ARG A 204 14.98 13.74 -7.63
CA ARG A 204 16.19 13.54 -6.82
C ARG A 204 16.04 12.43 -5.80
N ALA A 205 14.81 12.14 -5.39
CA ALA A 205 14.49 11.12 -4.40
C ALA A 205 13.06 10.61 -4.59
N ASP A 206 12.86 9.32 -4.30
CA ASP A 206 11.59 8.70 -4.01
C ASP A 206 11.50 8.64 -2.48
N MET A 207 10.77 9.59 -1.88
CA MET A 207 10.71 9.77 -0.44
C MET A 207 9.48 9.09 0.15
N ARG A 208 9.69 8.29 1.17
CA ARG A 208 8.65 7.63 1.96
C ARG A 208 8.53 8.28 3.32
N VAL A 209 7.32 8.72 3.68
CA VAL A 209 7.00 9.36 4.95
C VAL A 209 6.06 8.47 5.75
N PHE A 210 6.40 8.17 6.99
CA PHE A 210 5.58 7.40 7.92
C PHE A 210 4.87 8.31 8.90
N ILE A 211 3.56 8.14 9.00
CA ILE A 211 2.67 8.88 9.87
C ILE A 211 1.99 7.90 10.81
N VAL A 212 2.02 8.21 12.10
CA VAL A 212 1.33 7.43 13.13
C VAL A 212 0.57 8.41 14.01
N ASP A 213 -0.71 8.14 14.25
CA ASP A 213 -1.57 8.94 15.13
C ASP A 213 -1.53 10.44 14.76
N GLY A 214 -1.61 10.71 13.45
CA GLY A 214 -1.62 12.06 12.88
C GLY A 214 -0.28 12.80 12.93
N ARG A 215 0.84 12.13 13.28
CA ARG A 215 2.18 12.75 13.36
C ARG A 215 3.15 12.08 12.41
N VAL A 216 3.96 12.87 11.72
CA VAL A 216 5.11 12.34 11.00
C VAL A 216 6.12 11.81 12.01
N VAL A 217 6.48 10.54 11.88
CA VAL A 217 7.41 9.85 12.81
C VAL A 217 8.81 9.79 12.23
N THR A 218 8.92 9.44 10.95
CA THR A 218 10.21 9.35 10.23
C THR A 218 9.98 9.40 8.74
N SER A 219 11.04 9.69 8.00
CA SER A 219 11.07 9.58 6.55
C SER A 219 12.37 8.95 6.07
N LEU A 220 12.32 8.44 4.85
CA LEU A 220 13.48 7.89 4.16
C LEU A 220 13.39 8.18 2.67
N SER A 221 14.53 8.25 2.03
CA SER A 221 14.64 8.27 0.57
C SER A 221 15.05 6.91 0.05
N ARG A 222 14.43 6.51 -1.04
CA ARG A 222 14.81 5.34 -1.81
C ARG A 222 15.50 5.79 -3.09
N LYS A 223 16.54 5.07 -3.48
CA LYS A 223 17.27 5.32 -4.72
C LYS A 223 17.25 4.08 -5.58
N PRO A 224 17.02 4.20 -6.90
CA PRO A 224 17.16 3.06 -7.79
C PRO A 224 18.60 2.51 -7.78
N ARG A 225 18.75 1.23 -8.06
CA ARG A 225 20.06 0.66 -8.35
C ARG A 225 20.70 1.40 -9.56
N PRO A 226 22.03 1.43 -9.69
CA PRO A 226 22.69 2.04 -10.85
C PRO A 226 22.13 1.52 -12.18
N GLY A 227 21.72 2.45 -13.07
CA GLY A 227 21.07 2.14 -14.35
C GLY A 227 19.61 1.71 -14.26
N GLY A 228 19.03 1.64 -13.07
CA GLY A 228 17.60 1.36 -12.84
C GLY A 228 16.76 2.63 -12.78
N TYR A 229 15.45 2.45 -12.82
CA TYR A 229 14.46 3.53 -12.65
C TYR A 229 13.44 3.23 -11.53
N LEU A 230 13.47 2.02 -10.98
CA LEU A 230 12.61 1.61 -9.86
C LEU A 230 13.38 1.73 -8.54
N ALA A 231 12.86 2.52 -7.63
CA ALA A 231 13.45 2.75 -6.30
C ALA A 231 12.98 1.72 -5.25
N SER A 232 12.06 0.82 -5.60
CA SER A 232 11.57 -0.21 -4.70
C SER A 232 12.70 -1.12 -4.19
N ILE A 233 12.72 -1.39 -2.89
CA ILE A 233 13.68 -2.31 -2.27
C ILE A 233 13.59 -3.72 -2.84
N SER A 234 12.37 -4.19 -3.15
CA SER A 234 12.15 -5.49 -3.80
C SER A 234 12.80 -5.58 -5.20
N GLN A 235 13.08 -4.44 -5.83
CA GLN A 235 13.74 -4.32 -7.12
C GLN A 235 15.23 -3.94 -7.01
N GLY A 236 15.80 -4.04 -5.81
CA GLY A 236 17.22 -3.76 -5.56
C GLY A 236 17.54 -2.30 -5.31
N GLY A 237 16.55 -1.47 -4.99
CA GLY A 237 16.77 -0.11 -4.52
C GLY A 237 17.48 -0.05 -3.17
N SER A 238 18.07 1.09 -2.85
CA SER A 238 18.71 1.37 -1.55
C SER A 238 17.91 2.37 -0.73
N LEU A 239 18.10 2.31 0.60
CA LEU A 239 17.48 3.23 1.56
C LEU A 239 18.51 4.22 2.10
N GLU A 240 18.07 5.47 2.26
CA GLU A 240 18.81 6.53 2.93
C GLU A 240 17.85 7.30 3.83
N VAL A 241 18.16 7.38 5.12
CA VAL A 241 17.35 8.16 6.06
C VAL A 241 17.61 9.64 5.84
N ASN A 242 16.55 10.43 5.79
CA ASN A 242 16.63 11.89 5.73
C ASN A 242 15.42 12.53 6.44
N ASP A 243 15.55 13.83 6.74
CA ASP A 243 14.50 14.64 7.38
C ASP A 243 13.84 15.62 6.39
N ASP A 244 13.88 15.34 5.08
CA ASP A 244 13.31 16.23 4.04
C ASP A 244 11.77 16.26 4.03
N HIS A 245 11.12 15.52 4.94
CA HIS A 245 9.67 15.40 5.03
C HIS A 245 8.92 16.72 5.33
N LEU A 246 9.61 17.74 5.86
CA LEU A 246 8.99 19.04 6.16
C LEU A 246 8.28 19.67 4.96
N GLN A 247 8.76 19.39 3.73
CA GLN A 247 8.15 19.91 2.50
C GLN A 247 6.78 19.29 2.20
N VAL A 248 6.49 18.11 2.75
CA VAL A 248 5.27 17.32 2.45
C VAL A 248 4.41 17.08 3.70
N GLU A 249 4.86 17.49 4.88
CA GLU A 249 4.22 17.16 6.15
C GLU A 249 2.74 17.58 6.19
N GLU A 250 2.42 18.84 5.84
CA GLU A 250 1.04 19.31 5.83
C GLU A 250 0.16 18.55 4.81
N MET A 251 0.74 18.18 3.66
CA MET A 251 0.03 17.38 2.66
C MET A 251 -0.22 15.95 3.17
N CYS A 252 0.76 15.36 3.84
CA CYS A 252 0.61 14.07 4.51
C CYS A 252 -0.48 14.10 5.58
N HIS A 253 -0.49 15.12 6.44
CA HIS A 253 -1.53 15.30 7.45
C HIS A 253 -2.92 15.51 6.81
N ARG A 254 -3.01 16.24 5.70
CA ARG A 254 -4.26 16.44 4.97
C ARG A 254 -4.81 15.13 4.43
N ILE A 255 -3.98 14.29 3.83
CA ILE A 255 -4.37 12.96 3.37
C ILE A 255 -4.85 12.11 4.55
N GLY A 256 -4.05 12.00 5.61
CA GLY A 256 -4.36 11.18 6.78
C GLY A 256 -5.69 11.57 7.45
N ARG A 257 -5.92 12.87 7.68
CA ARG A 257 -7.18 13.37 8.26
C ARG A 257 -8.40 13.05 7.41
N ASN A 258 -8.29 13.18 6.09
CA ASN A 258 -9.43 12.94 5.19
C ASN A 258 -9.72 11.44 4.98
N LEU A 259 -8.71 10.58 5.13
CA LEU A 259 -8.87 9.11 5.09
C LEU A 259 -9.25 8.52 6.46
N ASP A 260 -9.25 9.31 7.53
CA ASP A 260 -9.32 8.81 8.91
C ASP A 260 -8.28 7.70 9.17
N ALA A 261 -7.08 7.89 8.62
CA ALA A 261 -5.99 6.92 8.70
C ALA A 261 -4.98 7.34 9.77
N GLN A 262 -4.94 6.58 10.87
CA GLN A 262 -4.01 6.81 11.98
C GLN A 262 -2.62 6.24 11.72
N PHE A 263 -2.49 5.21 10.86
CA PHE A 263 -1.22 4.76 10.32
C PHE A 263 -1.23 4.94 8.80
N LEU A 264 -0.25 5.66 8.29
CA LEU A 264 -0.15 5.98 6.87
C LEU A 264 1.31 6.06 6.45
N CYS A 265 1.61 5.47 5.32
CA CYS A 265 2.88 5.57 4.63
C CYS A 265 2.64 6.26 3.29
N VAL A 266 3.25 7.40 3.04
CA VAL A 266 3.04 8.22 1.83
C VAL A 266 4.33 8.31 1.02
N ASP A 267 4.25 7.97 -0.26
CA ASP A 267 5.38 7.98 -1.19
C ASP A 267 5.33 9.21 -2.09
N TRP A 268 6.42 9.97 -2.13
CA TRP A 268 6.58 11.22 -2.86
C TRP A 268 7.73 11.15 -3.85
N LEU A 269 7.53 11.65 -5.07
CA LEU A 269 8.64 11.96 -5.97
C LEU A 269 9.09 13.40 -5.73
N MET A 270 10.33 13.59 -5.31
CA MET A 270 10.92 14.89 -5.01
C MET A 270 11.51 15.47 -6.29
N THR A 271 10.69 16.18 -7.07
CA THR A 271 11.10 16.79 -8.34
C THR A 271 11.68 18.19 -8.15
N ASP A 272 12.33 18.75 -9.16
CA ASP A 272 12.86 20.12 -9.13
C ASP A 272 11.75 21.18 -9.03
N SER A 273 10.54 20.88 -9.49
CA SER A 273 9.36 21.73 -9.37
C SER A 273 8.59 21.58 -8.06
N GLY A 274 9.05 20.70 -7.18
CA GLY A 274 8.44 20.37 -5.89
C GLY A 274 8.01 18.91 -5.77
N PRO A 275 7.52 18.51 -4.58
CA PRO A 275 7.07 17.15 -4.34
C PRO A 275 5.75 16.87 -5.08
N VAL A 276 5.65 15.67 -5.65
CA VAL A 276 4.39 15.14 -6.21
C VAL A 276 4.09 13.78 -5.59
N LEU A 277 2.82 13.56 -5.26
CA LEU A 277 2.37 12.30 -4.70
C LEU A 277 2.49 11.17 -5.72
N ASN A 278 3.05 10.04 -5.28
CA ASN A 278 3.11 8.81 -6.06
C ASN A 278 2.06 7.78 -5.61
N GLU A 279 2.03 7.45 -4.32
CA GLU A 279 1.07 6.52 -3.71
C GLU A 279 1.06 6.65 -2.19
N TRP A 280 0.11 5.97 -1.52
CA TRP A 280 0.14 5.72 -0.08
C TRP A 280 -0.26 4.29 0.25
N SER A 281 0.03 3.87 1.49
CA SER A 281 -0.37 2.59 2.05
C SER A 281 -0.64 2.71 3.54
N THR A 282 -1.61 1.96 4.04
CA THR A 282 -1.92 1.82 5.47
C THR A 282 -1.54 0.45 6.04
N ALA A 283 -1.04 -0.45 5.19
CA ALA A 283 -0.40 -1.68 5.65
C ALA A 283 0.98 -1.39 6.27
N SER A 284 1.67 -2.41 6.70
CA SER A 284 3.00 -2.24 7.35
C SER A 284 4.02 -1.49 6.50
N ALA A 285 3.80 -1.40 5.19
CA ALA A 285 4.64 -0.70 4.22
C ALA A 285 6.14 -1.04 4.33
N GLY A 286 6.47 -2.20 4.90
CA GLY A 286 7.84 -2.66 5.08
C GLY A 286 8.63 -1.87 6.12
N PHE A 287 7.99 -1.25 7.11
CA PHE A 287 8.71 -0.44 8.09
C PHE A 287 9.77 -1.22 8.89
N THR A 288 9.62 -2.54 9.02
CA THR A 288 10.62 -3.41 9.67
C THR A 288 11.92 -3.54 8.87
N LEU A 289 11.99 -2.99 7.66
CA LEU A 289 13.23 -2.89 6.87
C LEU A 289 14.02 -1.62 7.16
N LEU A 290 13.49 -0.73 8.00
CA LEU A 290 14.19 0.49 8.41
C LEU A 290 15.46 0.17 9.20
N PRO A 291 16.54 0.95 9.04
CA PRO A 291 17.70 0.86 9.91
C PRO A 291 17.39 1.40 11.32
N GLU A 292 18.21 1.03 12.30
CA GLU A 292 18.20 1.68 13.60
C GLU A 292 18.82 3.10 13.51
N PRO A 293 18.35 4.08 14.28
CA PRO A 293 17.30 4.01 15.32
C PRO A 293 15.85 4.16 14.78
N GLN A 294 15.64 4.38 13.48
CA GLN A 294 14.33 4.67 12.89
C GLN A 294 13.35 3.51 13.07
N LEU A 295 13.83 2.27 13.00
CA LEU A 295 13.01 1.09 13.28
C LEU A 295 12.41 1.13 14.68
N THR A 296 13.23 1.42 15.69
CA THR A 296 12.77 1.54 17.09
C THR A 296 11.75 2.67 17.23
N VAL A 297 12.05 3.86 16.72
CA VAL A 297 11.17 5.04 16.82
C VAL A 297 9.81 4.78 16.17
N LEU A 298 9.80 4.25 14.96
CA LEU A 298 8.56 3.95 14.26
C LEU A 298 7.78 2.80 14.91
N SER A 299 8.48 1.76 15.37
CA SER A 299 7.85 0.64 16.06
C SER A 299 7.17 1.07 17.36
N ASP A 300 7.83 1.91 18.14
CA ASP A 300 7.27 2.41 19.40
C ASP A 300 6.04 3.29 19.15
N ALA A 301 6.09 4.14 18.14
CA ALA A 301 4.94 4.94 17.74
C ALA A 301 3.77 4.06 17.26
N PHE A 302 4.04 3.11 16.36
CA PHE A 302 3.03 2.22 15.76
C PHE A 302 2.35 1.32 16.80
N PHE A 303 3.13 0.56 17.57
CA PHE A 303 2.56 -0.32 18.59
C PHE A 303 1.98 0.46 19.79
N GLY A 304 2.55 1.62 20.12
CA GLY A 304 1.98 2.53 21.11
C GLY A 304 0.62 3.06 20.69
N TRP A 305 0.42 3.40 19.40
CA TRP A 305 -0.88 3.75 18.86
C TRP A 305 -1.86 2.58 18.93
N ILE A 306 -1.46 1.38 18.50
CA ILE A 306 -2.30 0.17 18.61
C ILE A 306 -2.78 -0.03 20.04
N LYS A 307 -1.88 0.09 21.02
CA LYS A 307 -2.20 -0.05 22.44
C LYS A 307 -3.28 0.94 22.88
N ARG A 308 -3.11 2.23 22.57
CA ARG A 308 -4.11 3.27 22.90
C ARG A 308 -5.44 2.98 22.23
N THR A 309 -5.47 2.65 20.94
CA THR A 309 -6.70 2.32 20.19
C THR A 309 -7.46 1.16 20.83
N ILE A 310 -6.76 0.17 21.38
CA ILE A 310 -7.36 -0.97 22.06
C ILE A 310 -7.88 -0.58 23.44
N GLU A 311 -7.11 0.20 24.21
CA GLU A 311 -7.45 0.65 25.55
C GLU A 311 -8.63 1.66 25.54
N ASP A 312 -8.62 2.61 24.62
CA ASP A 312 -9.67 3.65 24.49
C ASP A 312 -10.99 3.09 23.93
N GLY A 313 -10.96 1.98 23.24
CA GLY A 313 -12.14 1.29 22.69
C GLY A 313 -12.70 0.18 23.58
N ALA A 314 -12.14 -0.01 24.76
CA ALA A 314 -12.62 -0.96 25.76
C ALA A 314 -13.51 -0.25 26.78
#